data_0ffe805b2ccb411a3b42d4258527fb7d
#
_entry.id   0ffe805b2ccb411a3b42d4258527fb7d
#
_cell.length_a   1.000
_cell.length_b   1.000
_cell.length_c   1.000
_cell.angle_alpha   90.00
_cell.angle_beta   90.00
_cell.angle_gamma   90.00
#
_symmetry.space_group_name_H-M   'P 1'
#
loop_
_entity.id
_entity.type
_entity.pdbx_description
1 polymer ?
#
loop_
_entity_poly.entity_id
_entity_poly.type
_entity_poly.pdbx_seq_one_letter_code
_entity_poly.pdbx_strand_id
1 'polypeptide(L)'
;NWRGMQESGGRRIKRSILIDIQTIKFCDEEMLARFSKIKYIAAYIEHKKDELAKFNQTQDIDESSLVNGRRMTNVGTFRAYIVAYLKNHPKVNQEMTFLVRQLPPQEHGLPIEIYVFCSDTVWANYEAIQADIFDHILSVVPEFDLSVFQTPTGHDFKHLAEKKD
;
A
#
# COMPACT_ATOMS: atom_id res chain seq x y z
N ASN A 1 -5.90 -21.05 16.00
CA ASN A 1 -5.34 -22.25 16.65
C ASN A 1 -3.87 -22.41 16.30
N TRP A 2 -3.00 -22.29 17.31
CA TRP A 2 -1.55 -22.36 17.14
C TRP A 2 -1.08 -23.69 16.53
N ARG A 3 -1.66 -24.76 17.03
CA ARG A 3 -1.31 -26.11 16.55
C ARG A 3 -1.69 -26.30 15.10
N GLY A 4 -2.88 -25.82 14.72
CA GLY A 4 -3.34 -25.88 13.34
C GLY A 4 -2.46 -25.04 12.41
N MET A 5 -1.98 -23.88 12.86
CA MET A 5 -1.07 -23.05 12.10
C MET A 5 0.27 -23.74 11.84
N GLN A 6 0.84 -24.40 12.83
CA GLN A 6 2.08 -25.17 12.66
C GLN A 6 1.90 -26.33 11.69
N GLU A 7 0.78 -27.04 11.78
CA GLU A 7 0.47 -28.17 10.89
C GLU A 7 0.22 -27.72 9.46
N SER A 8 -0.33 -26.50 9.26
CA SER A 8 -0.58 -25.96 7.91
C SER A 8 0.66 -25.32 7.28
N GLY A 9 1.78 -25.21 8.01
CA GLY A 9 3.03 -24.68 7.48
C GLY A 9 3.08 -23.16 7.45
N GLY A 10 2.23 -22.47 8.22
CA GLY A 10 2.25 -21.03 8.24
C GLY A 10 1.63 -20.42 9.49
N ARG A 11 2.14 -19.26 9.88
CA ARG A 11 1.60 -18.47 10.97
C ARG A 11 1.08 -17.14 10.41
N ARG A 12 -0.15 -16.78 10.77
CA ARG A 12 -0.84 -15.64 10.21
C ARG A 12 -0.20 -14.30 10.59
N ILE A 13 -0.05 -13.45 9.59
CA ILE A 13 0.21 -12.02 9.76
C ILE A 13 -1.06 -11.31 9.31
N LYS A 14 -1.73 -10.63 10.22
CA LYS A 14 -2.92 -9.83 9.94
C LYS A 14 -2.76 -8.48 10.60
N ARG A 15 -2.38 -7.48 9.81
CA ARG A 15 -2.10 -6.14 10.33
C ARG A 15 -2.36 -5.11 9.24
N SER A 16 -2.88 -3.95 9.64
CA SER A 16 -3.16 -2.84 8.73
C SER A 16 -2.11 -1.74 8.86
N ILE A 17 -1.88 -1.07 7.73
CA ILE A 17 -1.20 0.22 7.67
C ILE A 17 -2.30 1.27 7.52
N LEU A 18 -2.29 2.28 8.37
CA LEU A 18 -3.31 3.32 8.39
C LEU A 18 -2.80 4.50 7.57
N ILE A 19 -3.40 4.71 6.40
CA ILE A 19 -3.01 5.79 5.48
C ILE A 19 -3.84 7.04 5.79
N ASP A 20 -3.16 8.18 5.86
CA ASP A 20 -3.83 9.48 5.95
C ASP A 20 -4.62 9.72 4.66
N ILE A 21 -5.94 9.77 4.78
CA ILE A 21 -6.85 9.91 3.63
C ILE A 21 -6.56 11.20 2.85
N GLN A 22 -6.10 12.24 3.51
CA GLN A 22 -5.80 13.53 2.86
C GLN A 22 -4.63 13.42 1.88
N THR A 23 -3.83 12.38 1.96
CA THR A 23 -2.69 12.19 1.05
C THR A 23 -3.04 11.35 -0.16
N ILE A 24 -4.25 10.78 -0.23
CA ILE A 24 -4.70 10.00 -1.39
C ILE A 24 -5.04 10.94 -2.54
N LYS A 25 -4.49 10.64 -3.71
CA LYS A 25 -4.70 11.48 -4.89
C LYS A 25 -4.51 10.70 -6.19
N PHE A 26 -5.00 11.27 -7.29
CA PHE A 26 -4.71 10.74 -8.62
C PHE A 26 -3.23 10.92 -8.95
N CYS A 27 -2.66 9.98 -9.70
CA CYS A 27 -1.30 10.07 -10.18
C CYS A 27 -1.22 11.05 -11.36
N ASP A 28 -0.22 11.93 -11.33
CA ASP A 28 0.16 12.73 -12.48
C ASP A 28 1.33 12.07 -13.24
N GLU A 29 1.76 12.69 -14.33
CA GLU A 29 2.83 12.14 -15.17
C GLU A 29 4.17 12.00 -14.43
N GLU A 30 4.49 12.96 -13.56
CA GLU A 30 5.72 12.92 -12.78
C GLU A 30 5.70 11.75 -11.80
N MET A 31 4.57 11.52 -11.12
CA MET A 31 4.39 10.41 -10.21
C MET A 31 4.53 9.07 -10.94
N LEU A 32 3.86 8.93 -12.10
CA LEU A 32 3.93 7.70 -12.88
C LEU A 32 5.35 7.43 -13.37
N ALA A 33 6.09 8.46 -13.75
CA ALA A 33 7.49 8.33 -14.15
C ALA A 33 8.35 7.82 -13.00
N ARG A 34 8.15 8.33 -11.78
CA ARG A 34 8.85 7.86 -10.59
C ARG A 34 8.50 6.40 -10.28
N PHE A 35 7.20 6.08 -10.29
CA PHE A 35 6.73 4.73 -9.96
C PHE A 35 7.19 3.69 -10.98
N SER A 36 7.35 4.08 -12.25
CA SER A 36 7.83 3.20 -13.31
C SER A 36 9.27 2.72 -13.08
N LYS A 37 10.03 3.40 -12.24
CA LYS A 37 11.39 3.00 -11.87
C LYS A 37 11.42 1.95 -10.75
N ILE A 38 10.29 1.68 -10.12
CA ILE A 38 10.21 0.71 -9.04
C ILE A 38 10.14 -0.69 -9.66
N LYS A 39 11.19 -1.48 -9.45
CA LYS A 39 11.38 -2.78 -10.11
C LYS A 39 10.16 -3.69 -10.02
N TYR A 40 9.58 -3.82 -8.84
CA TYR A 40 8.50 -4.79 -8.62
C TYR A 40 7.19 -4.42 -9.31
N ILE A 41 6.97 -3.16 -9.67
CA ILE A 41 5.71 -2.71 -10.26
C ILE A 41 5.88 -2.03 -11.63
N ALA A 42 7.08 -2.01 -12.19
CA ALA A 42 7.31 -1.39 -13.50
C ALA A 42 6.38 -1.96 -14.58
N ALA A 43 6.28 -3.28 -14.67
CA ALA A 43 5.39 -3.94 -15.62
C ALA A 43 3.92 -3.66 -15.32
N TYR A 44 3.53 -3.64 -14.05
CA TYR A 44 2.17 -3.29 -13.62
C TYR A 44 1.80 -1.89 -14.08
N ILE A 45 2.70 -0.91 -13.90
CA ILE A 45 2.46 0.48 -14.30
C ILE A 45 2.22 0.57 -15.81
N GLU A 46 3.05 -0.07 -16.62
CA GLU A 46 2.90 -0.06 -18.08
C GLU A 46 1.58 -0.70 -18.51
N HIS A 47 1.25 -1.84 -17.94
CA HIS A 47 0.00 -2.53 -18.24
C HIS A 47 -1.23 -1.69 -17.87
N LYS A 48 -1.20 -1.08 -16.69
CA LYS A 48 -2.29 -0.21 -16.20
C LYS A 48 -2.44 1.04 -17.06
N LYS A 49 -1.35 1.68 -17.44
CA LYS A 49 -1.38 2.86 -18.34
C LYS A 49 -2.07 2.52 -19.65
N ASP A 50 -1.71 1.39 -20.27
CA ASP A 50 -2.31 0.95 -21.53
C ASP A 50 -3.79 0.63 -21.36
N GLU A 51 -4.16 -0.11 -20.32
CA GLU A 51 -5.55 -0.46 -20.01
C GLU A 51 -6.42 0.78 -19.86
N LEU A 52 -5.96 1.74 -19.06
CA LEU A 52 -6.73 2.94 -18.77
C LEU A 52 -6.79 3.87 -19.99
N ALA A 53 -5.72 3.96 -20.77
CA ALA A 53 -5.70 4.75 -21.99
C ALA A 53 -6.72 4.22 -23.02
N LYS A 54 -6.78 2.89 -23.19
CA LYS A 54 -7.76 2.25 -24.08
C LYS A 54 -9.20 2.47 -23.60
N PHE A 55 -9.44 2.32 -22.31
CA PHE A 55 -10.76 2.57 -21.73
C PHE A 55 -11.21 4.02 -21.99
N ASN A 56 -10.33 4.99 -21.67
CA ASN A 56 -10.65 6.41 -21.80
C ASN A 56 -10.89 6.79 -23.27
N GLN A 57 -10.12 6.23 -24.19
CA GLN A 57 -10.29 6.46 -25.62
C GLN A 57 -11.64 5.93 -26.12
N THR A 58 -12.01 4.73 -25.68
CA THR A 58 -13.27 4.08 -26.05
C THR A 58 -14.49 4.88 -25.57
N GLN A 59 -14.39 5.54 -24.42
CA GLN A 59 -15.46 6.31 -23.81
C GLN A 59 -15.50 7.78 -24.27
N ASP A 60 -14.57 8.19 -25.11
CA ASP A 60 -14.48 9.57 -25.60
C ASP A 60 -14.40 10.57 -24.42
N ILE A 61 -13.47 10.33 -23.52
CA ILE A 61 -13.32 11.08 -22.27
C ILE A 61 -12.59 12.40 -22.50
N ASP A 62 -13.15 13.49 -21.98
CA ASP A 62 -12.44 14.78 -21.88
C ASP A 62 -11.49 14.72 -20.69
N GLU A 63 -10.20 14.54 -20.94
CA GLU A 63 -9.18 14.37 -19.93
C GLU A 63 -8.74 15.69 -19.26
N SER A 64 -9.32 16.81 -19.65
CA SER A 64 -9.01 18.10 -19.01
C SER A 64 -9.48 18.17 -17.56
N SER A 65 -10.43 17.33 -17.16
CA SER A 65 -10.84 17.18 -15.77
C SER A 65 -10.34 15.86 -15.20
N LEU A 66 -9.72 15.92 -14.01
CA LEU A 66 -9.17 14.75 -13.35
C LEU A 66 -10.22 13.71 -12.99
N VAL A 67 -11.49 14.11 -12.85
CA VAL A 67 -12.56 13.18 -12.46
C VAL A 67 -13.16 12.44 -13.65
N ASN A 68 -12.87 12.88 -14.87
CA ASN A 68 -13.35 12.22 -16.09
C ASN A 68 -12.47 11.02 -16.42
N GLY A 69 -13.11 9.90 -16.77
CA GLY A 69 -12.43 8.68 -17.13
C GLY A 69 -11.84 7.95 -15.94
N ARG A 70 -10.93 7.02 -16.23
CA ARG A 70 -10.24 6.22 -15.21
C ARG A 70 -8.80 6.67 -15.13
N ARG A 71 -8.32 6.84 -13.91
CA ARG A 71 -6.95 7.23 -13.62
C ARG A 71 -6.39 6.40 -12.49
N MET A 72 -5.07 6.24 -12.48
CA MET A 72 -4.39 5.59 -11.36
C MET A 72 -4.38 6.51 -10.15
N THR A 73 -4.39 5.90 -8.97
CA THR A 73 -4.21 6.62 -7.70
C THR A 73 -2.93 6.15 -7.04
N ASN A 74 -2.36 7.01 -6.19
CA ASN A 74 -1.16 6.62 -5.44
C ASN A 74 -1.44 5.47 -4.48
N VAL A 75 -2.59 5.44 -3.81
CA VAL A 75 -2.92 4.36 -2.86
C VAL A 75 -3.14 3.03 -3.58
N GLY A 76 -3.74 3.04 -4.77
CA GLY A 76 -3.90 1.84 -5.59
C GLY A 76 -2.56 1.28 -6.05
N THR A 77 -1.64 2.17 -6.44
CA THR A 77 -0.28 1.79 -6.84
C THR A 77 0.52 1.26 -5.64
N PHE A 78 0.34 1.87 -4.48
CA PHE A 78 0.95 1.39 -3.23
C PHE A 78 0.47 -0.02 -2.88
N ARG A 79 -0.85 -0.31 -3.01
CA ARG A 79 -1.35 -1.67 -2.79
C ARG A 79 -0.70 -2.68 -3.75
N ALA A 80 -0.57 -2.31 -5.01
CA ALA A 80 0.09 -3.16 -6.01
C ALA A 80 1.55 -3.43 -5.62
N TYR A 81 2.24 -2.42 -5.10
CA TYR A 81 3.61 -2.57 -4.61
C TYR A 81 3.67 -3.57 -3.44
N ILE A 82 2.77 -3.43 -2.46
CA ILE A 82 2.74 -4.35 -1.32
C ILE A 82 2.55 -5.79 -1.78
N VAL A 83 1.62 -6.02 -2.72
CA VAL A 83 1.38 -7.36 -3.28
C VAL A 83 2.67 -7.91 -3.90
N ALA A 84 3.33 -7.12 -4.74
CA ALA A 84 4.55 -7.56 -5.43
C ALA A 84 5.69 -7.82 -4.43
N TYR A 85 5.85 -6.97 -3.43
CA TYR A 85 6.85 -7.14 -2.39
C TYR A 85 6.64 -8.44 -1.62
N LEU A 86 5.41 -8.70 -1.18
CA LEU A 86 5.09 -9.91 -0.42
C LEU A 86 5.17 -11.18 -1.27
N LYS A 87 4.82 -11.10 -2.55
CA LYS A 87 4.99 -12.24 -3.48
C LYS A 87 6.44 -12.62 -3.69
N ASN A 88 7.34 -11.67 -3.57
CA ASN A 88 8.78 -11.89 -3.73
C ASN A 88 9.49 -12.12 -2.40
N HIS A 89 8.77 -12.12 -1.30
CA HIS A 89 9.37 -12.29 0.03
C HIS A 89 9.55 -13.79 0.32
N PRO A 90 10.79 -14.24 0.62
CA PRO A 90 11.08 -15.68 0.76
C PRO A 90 10.40 -16.33 1.98
N LYS A 91 9.98 -15.54 2.96
CA LYS A 91 9.34 -16.05 4.18
C LYS A 91 7.82 -15.93 4.18
N VAL A 92 7.23 -15.40 3.12
CA VAL A 92 5.76 -15.37 2.95
C VAL A 92 5.34 -16.61 2.18
N ASN A 93 4.41 -17.38 2.76
CA ASN A 93 3.88 -18.58 2.14
C ASN A 93 2.97 -18.20 0.98
N GLN A 94 3.30 -18.64 -0.23
CA GLN A 94 2.57 -18.29 -1.44
C GLN A 94 1.38 -19.22 -1.71
N GLU A 95 1.30 -20.35 -1.00
CA GLU A 95 0.25 -21.35 -1.20
C GLU A 95 -0.94 -21.16 -0.25
N MET A 96 -0.76 -20.41 0.82
CA MET A 96 -1.82 -20.11 1.79
C MET A 96 -2.53 -18.82 1.42
N THR A 97 -3.59 -18.49 2.15
CA THR A 97 -4.34 -17.24 1.93
C THR A 97 -3.38 -16.06 1.85
N PHE A 98 -3.56 -15.26 0.81
CA PHE A 98 -2.71 -14.10 0.51
C PHE A 98 -3.62 -12.96 0.06
N LEU A 99 -3.80 -11.96 0.93
CA LEU A 99 -4.66 -10.81 0.63
C LEU A 99 -3.97 -9.52 1.05
N VAL A 100 -4.08 -8.52 0.21
CA VAL A 100 -3.80 -7.12 0.55
C VAL A 100 -5.07 -6.35 0.17
N ARG A 101 -5.78 -5.83 1.16
CA ARG A 101 -7.11 -5.25 0.90
C ARG A 101 -7.30 -3.93 1.63
N GLN A 102 -8.13 -3.10 1.03
CA GLN A 102 -8.55 -1.85 1.63
C GLN A 102 -9.80 -2.10 2.47
N LEU A 103 -9.75 -1.70 3.74
CA LEU A 103 -10.91 -1.76 4.62
C LEU A 103 -11.62 -0.40 4.62
N PRO A 104 -12.87 -0.34 5.13
CA PRO A 104 -13.58 0.94 5.22
C PRO A 104 -12.79 1.99 6.01
N PRO A 105 -12.85 3.26 5.59
CA PRO A 105 -12.18 4.32 6.32
C PRO A 105 -12.62 4.40 7.78
N GLN A 106 -11.68 4.75 8.66
CA GLN A 106 -11.90 4.91 10.10
C GLN A 106 -11.44 6.29 10.53
N GLU A 107 -11.70 6.64 11.78
CA GLU A 107 -11.22 7.91 12.36
C GLU A 107 -9.69 8.00 12.38
N HIS A 108 -9.00 6.86 12.35
CA HIS A 108 -7.54 6.78 12.34
C HIS A 108 -6.99 6.50 10.93
N GLY A 109 -7.73 6.86 9.88
CA GLY A 109 -7.28 6.78 8.51
C GLY A 109 -7.87 5.61 7.73
N LEU A 110 -7.28 5.36 6.55
CA LEU A 110 -7.70 4.30 5.65
C LEU A 110 -6.83 3.06 5.89
N PRO A 111 -7.41 1.95 6.40
CA PRO A 111 -6.61 0.74 6.62
C PRO A 111 -6.31 0.03 5.30
N ILE A 112 -5.04 -0.27 5.09
CA ILE A 112 -4.60 -1.22 4.06
C ILE A 112 -4.15 -2.46 4.83
N GLU A 113 -4.97 -3.51 4.79
CA GLU A 113 -4.73 -4.72 5.57
C GLU A 113 -3.87 -5.70 4.79
N ILE A 114 -2.83 -6.18 5.46
CA ILE A 114 -2.02 -7.29 4.97
C ILE A 114 -2.47 -8.54 5.70
N TYR A 115 -2.87 -9.55 4.93
CA TYR A 115 -3.32 -10.83 5.45
C TYR A 115 -2.57 -11.92 4.70
N VAL A 116 -1.49 -12.39 5.30
CA VAL A 116 -0.61 -13.41 4.71
C VAL A 116 -0.16 -14.38 5.80
N PHE A 117 0.56 -15.42 5.39
CA PHE A 117 1.10 -16.41 6.33
C PHE A 117 2.62 -16.45 6.21
N CYS A 118 3.29 -16.37 7.36
CA CYS A 118 4.73 -16.54 7.45
C CYS A 118 5.06 -18.03 7.46
N SER A 119 5.98 -18.46 6.60
CA SER A 119 6.36 -19.88 6.52
C SER A 119 7.18 -20.34 7.70
N ASP A 120 7.84 -19.42 8.42
CA ASP A 120 8.57 -19.74 9.65
C ASP A 120 7.63 -19.56 10.83
N THR A 121 7.29 -20.65 11.51
CA THR A 121 6.32 -20.66 12.61
C THR A 121 6.96 -20.53 13.98
N VAL A 122 8.30 -20.54 14.07
CA VAL A 122 9.01 -20.28 15.33
C VAL A 122 8.74 -18.83 15.75
N TRP A 123 8.20 -18.65 16.96
CA TRP A 123 7.66 -17.36 17.38
C TRP A 123 8.65 -16.20 17.24
N ALA A 124 9.89 -16.37 17.73
CA ALA A 124 10.88 -15.30 17.65
C ALA A 124 11.22 -14.93 16.20
N ASN A 125 11.31 -15.93 15.31
CA ASN A 125 11.56 -15.71 13.89
C ASN A 125 10.36 -15.03 13.22
N TYR A 126 9.16 -15.48 13.54
CA TYR A 126 7.92 -14.89 13.03
C TYR A 126 7.83 -13.40 13.39
N GLU A 127 8.10 -13.05 14.65
CA GLU A 127 8.06 -11.65 15.09
C GLU A 127 9.11 -10.79 14.36
N ALA A 128 10.31 -11.33 14.16
CA ALA A 128 11.36 -10.61 13.44
C ALA A 128 10.99 -10.41 11.97
N ILE A 129 10.43 -11.42 11.33
CA ILE A 129 10.00 -11.35 9.92
C ILE A 129 8.86 -10.35 9.78
N GLN A 130 7.89 -10.38 10.69
CA GLN A 130 6.76 -9.45 10.67
C GLN A 130 7.25 -8.01 10.84
N ALA A 131 8.13 -7.76 11.80
CA ALA A 131 8.71 -6.43 12.02
C ALA A 131 9.44 -5.94 10.78
N ASP A 132 10.24 -6.80 10.16
CA ASP A 132 11.00 -6.48 8.95
C ASP A 132 10.08 -6.07 7.80
N ILE A 133 9.01 -6.82 7.58
CA ILE A 133 8.02 -6.51 6.54
C ILE A 133 7.41 -5.13 6.78
N PHE A 134 6.96 -4.84 7.99
CA PHE A 134 6.31 -3.57 8.29
C PHE A 134 7.29 -2.40 8.36
N ASP A 135 8.53 -2.62 8.79
CA ASP A 135 9.58 -1.61 8.71
C ASP A 135 9.78 -1.17 7.26
N HIS A 136 9.86 -2.15 6.35
CA HIS A 136 10.05 -1.87 4.93
C HIS A 136 8.85 -1.11 4.34
N ILE A 137 7.65 -1.65 4.54
CA ILE A 137 6.44 -1.08 3.93
C ILE A 137 6.17 0.33 4.46
N LEU A 138 6.32 0.54 5.78
CA LEU A 138 6.16 1.88 6.37
C LEU A 138 7.18 2.87 5.82
N SER A 139 8.40 2.42 5.56
CA SER A 139 9.44 3.26 4.96
C SER A 139 9.16 3.59 3.50
N VAL A 140 8.40 2.74 2.82
CA VAL A 140 8.03 2.94 1.41
C VAL A 140 6.87 3.92 1.24
N VAL A 141 6.00 4.05 2.24
CA VAL A 141 4.78 4.89 2.15
C VAL A 141 5.06 6.28 1.54
N PRO A 142 6.07 7.04 2.00
CA PRO A 142 6.33 8.37 1.44
C PRO A 142 6.71 8.36 -0.04
N GLU A 143 7.27 7.27 -0.54
CA GLU A 143 7.67 7.16 -1.96
C GLU A 143 6.46 7.22 -2.89
N PHE A 144 5.26 6.93 -2.37
CA PHE A 144 4.00 7.02 -3.10
C PHE A 144 3.24 8.30 -2.80
N ASP A 145 3.92 9.32 -2.26
CA ASP A 145 3.31 10.60 -1.86
C ASP A 145 2.17 10.40 -0.85
N LEU A 146 2.28 9.36 -0.02
CA LEU A 146 1.35 9.03 1.03
C LEU A 146 1.98 9.29 2.39
N SER A 147 1.14 9.48 3.41
CA SER A 147 1.57 9.57 4.80
C SER A 147 0.77 8.57 5.63
N VAL A 148 1.39 8.03 6.67
CA VAL A 148 0.70 7.24 7.67
C VAL A 148 -0.06 8.20 8.58
N PHE A 149 -1.29 7.84 8.95
CA PHE A 149 -2.08 8.65 9.87
C PHE A 149 -1.40 8.70 11.24
N GLN A 150 -1.36 9.91 11.80
CA GLN A 150 -0.94 10.14 13.19
C GLN A 150 -1.89 11.15 13.80
N THR A 151 -2.23 10.94 15.09
CA THR A 151 -2.95 11.93 15.84
C THR A 151 -2.06 13.17 15.98
N PRO A 152 -2.57 14.40 15.74
CA PRO A 152 -1.78 15.61 15.89
C PRO A 152 -1.11 15.69 17.26
N THR A 153 0.19 16.08 17.25
CA THR A 153 0.99 16.24 18.47
C THR A 153 1.01 17.69 18.90
N GLY A 154 1.52 17.95 20.10
CA GLY A 154 1.74 19.32 20.55
C GLY A 154 2.66 20.10 19.62
N HIS A 155 3.64 19.44 19.01
CA HIS A 155 4.53 20.04 18.02
C HIS A 155 3.76 20.51 16.77
N ASP A 156 2.81 19.71 16.29
CA ASP A 156 2.00 20.06 15.12
C ASP A 156 1.14 21.29 15.40
N PHE A 157 0.53 21.37 16.55
CA PHE A 157 -0.27 22.53 16.96
C PHE A 157 0.60 23.79 17.12
N LYS A 158 1.79 23.64 17.65
CA LYS A 158 2.75 24.74 17.78
C LYS A 158 3.16 25.28 16.42
N HIS A 159 3.45 24.39 15.46
CA HIS A 159 3.82 24.77 14.10
C HIS A 159 2.68 25.51 13.39
N LEU A 160 1.44 25.09 13.58
CA LEU A 160 0.27 25.76 13.04
C LEU A 160 0.12 27.17 13.59
N ALA A 161 0.34 27.36 14.90
CA ALA A 161 0.30 28.68 15.54
C ALA A 161 1.38 29.62 15.00
N GLU A 162 2.60 29.11 14.78
CA GLU A 162 3.71 29.88 14.20
C GLU A 162 3.41 30.35 12.77
N LYS A 163 2.66 29.55 11.99
CA LYS A 163 2.27 29.92 10.62
C LYS A 163 1.23 31.04 10.55
N LYS A 164 0.51 31.29 11.61
CA LYS A 164 -0.51 32.33 11.65
C LYS A 164 0.08 33.71 11.94
N ASP A 165 1.28 33.78 12.46
CA ASP A 165 2.01 34.99 12.73
C ASP A 165 2.89 35.39 11.54
#